data_4bafc3cbb7ed0d5ccd327dc71487e346
#
_entry.id   4bafc3cbb7ed0d5ccd327dc71487e346
#
_cell.length_a   1.000
_cell.length_b   1.000
_cell.length_c   1.000
_cell.angle_alpha   90.00
_cell.angle_beta   90.00
_cell.angle_gamma   90.00
#
_symmetry.space_group_name_H-M   'P 1'
#
loop_
_entity.id
_entity.type
_entity.pdbx_description
1 polymer ?
#
loop_
_entity_poly.entity_id
_entity_poly.type
_entity_poly.pdbx_seq_one_letter_code
_entity_poly.pdbx_strand_id
1 'polypeptide(L)'
;MAEGIDHLIINSPFEEPKEHWGYVYEAKKFQRVAGRRPAGYVVATPGLDSFQDPGTFIELPLVNQIRPRVAAWRAAGYPGVSGITKRLLEHWQDPETFEGRRFFFCQLEAVETLIWLTEAAAADRQGIEIAGDGGAFSRLCAKMATGSGKTIVMAMVVAWHVLNKVANPQDRRFAKSVLVVAPGLTVRNRLEVLRPEDPDNYYDRFDVVPAALREKLRQGKVRIINWHKLDWQSAEQIAKKRSVDKRGPKSDEAYAREMLGDLAGAHNLLVLNDEAHHAWRVPHGEAVKITKAEREEATKWVGGLDRIHRARGILGCYDFSAT
;
A
#
# COMPACT_ATOMS: atom_id res chain seq x y z
N MET A 1 1.53 11.63 40.99
CA MET A 1 0.72 10.72 40.18
C MET A 1 0.61 11.35 38.80
N ALA A 2 1.00 10.66 37.75
CA ALA A 2 0.79 11.19 36.40
C ALA A 2 -0.72 11.26 36.19
N GLU A 3 -1.27 12.45 35.88
CA GLU A 3 -2.64 12.61 35.44
C GLU A 3 -2.79 11.81 34.14
N GLY A 4 -3.58 10.75 34.18
CA GLY A 4 -3.88 9.94 33.01
C GLY A 4 -4.61 10.79 31.97
N ILE A 5 -4.46 10.42 30.69
CA ILE A 5 -5.24 11.03 29.61
C ILE A 5 -6.66 10.43 29.68
N ASP A 6 -7.65 11.24 30.02
CA ASP A 6 -9.05 10.79 30.20
C ASP A 6 -9.65 10.27 28.87
N HIS A 7 -9.27 10.85 27.74
CA HIS A 7 -9.75 10.47 26.41
C HIS A 7 -8.62 10.43 25.40
N LEU A 8 -8.22 9.25 24.96
CA LEU A 8 -7.17 9.08 23.93
C LEU A 8 -7.64 9.53 22.53
N ILE A 9 -8.92 9.31 22.22
CA ILE A 9 -9.52 9.65 20.92
C ILE A 9 -10.13 11.04 21.03
N ILE A 10 -9.57 12.01 20.32
CA ILE A 10 -9.96 13.43 20.35
C ILE A 10 -10.45 13.96 19.00
N ASN A 11 -10.35 13.16 17.93
CA ASN A 11 -10.82 13.53 16.60
C ASN A 11 -11.80 12.48 16.05
N SER A 12 -12.70 12.94 15.17
CA SER A 12 -13.52 12.04 14.37
C SER A 12 -12.62 11.24 13.41
N PRO A 13 -12.85 9.93 13.21
CA PRO A 13 -12.11 9.14 12.22
C PRO A 13 -12.48 9.49 10.77
N PHE A 14 -13.55 10.23 10.56
CA PHE A 14 -14.11 10.56 9.24
C PHE A 14 -13.73 11.95 8.72
N GLU A 15 -13.05 12.73 9.54
CA GLU A 15 -12.60 14.09 9.20
C GLU A 15 -11.10 14.24 9.37
N GLU A 16 -10.53 15.24 8.70
CA GLU A 16 -9.14 15.58 8.95
C GLU A 16 -8.95 15.97 10.42
N PRO A 17 -7.92 15.42 11.11
CA PRO A 17 -7.66 15.76 12.50
C PRO A 17 -7.43 17.26 12.71
N LYS A 18 -8.11 17.84 13.69
CA LYS A 18 -8.03 19.28 14.02
C LYS A 18 -7.14 19.56 15.21
N GLU A 19 -6.80 18.53 15.99
CA GLU A 19 -5.93 18.62 17.17
C GLU A 19 -5.15 17.31 17.35
N HIS A 20 -4.11 17.35 18.16
CA HIS A 20 -3.34 16.17 18.54
C HIS A 20 -2.78 16.27 19.95
N TRP A 21 -2.38 15.12 20.51
CA TRP A 21 -1.65 15.08 21.77
C TRP A 21 -0.18 15.44 21.54
N GLY A 22 0.28 16.53 22.13
CA GLY A 22 1.68 16.94 22.22
C GLY A 22 2.23 16.74 23.62
N TYR A 23 3.49 16.33 23.74
CA TYR A 23 4.16 16.19 25.03
C TYR A 23 4.89 17.47 25.39
N VAL A 24 4.66 17.96 26.62
CA VAL A 24 5.34 19.13 27.19
C VAL A 24 6.41 18.66 28.15
N TYR A 25 7.66 18.80 27.76
CA TYR A 25 8.81 18.24 28.48
C TYR A 25 8.99 18.87 29.87
N GLU A 26 8.75 20.21 30.01
CA GLU A 26 8.86 20.92 31.31
C GLU A 26 7.83 20.40 32.33
N ALA A 27 6.61 20.12 31.85
CA ALA A 27 5.51 19.68 32.69
C ALA A 27 5.41 18.12 32.77
N LYS A 28 6.19 17.41 31.98
CA LYS A 28 6.16 15.93 31.85
C LYS A 28 4.75 15.39 31.66
N LYS A 29 3.97 16.04 30.79
CA LYS A 29 2.58 15.65 30.52
C LYS A 29 2.19 15.87 29.07
N PHE A 30 1.18 15.11 28.60
CA PHE A 30 0.54 15.36 27.35
C PHE A 30 -0.50 16.47 27.45
N GLN A 31 -0.58 17.32 26.43
CA GLN A 31 -1.63 18.33 26.27
C GLN A 31 -2.19 18.32 24.86
N ARG A 32 -3.40 18.80 24.68
CA ARG A 32 -3.99 19.02 23.36
C ARG A 32 -3.32 20.20 22.67
N VAL A 33 -2.91 19.98 21.44
CA VAL A 33 -2.30 20.98 20.57
C VAL A 33 -3.19 21.12 19.34
N ALA A 34 -3.52 22.36 18.98
CA ALA A 34 -4.30 22.67 17.79
C ALA A 34 -3.55 22.28 16.51
N GLY A 35 -4.29 21.85 15.51
CA GLY A 35 -3.75 21.43 14.23
C GLY A 35 -3.42 19.94 14.18
N ARG A 36 -3.29 19.46 12.94
CA ARG A 36 -2.93 18.06 12.67
C ARG A 36 -1.47 17.82 13.05
N ARG A 37 -1.21 16.69 13.71
CA ARG A 37 0.17 16.27 14.00
C ARG A 37 0.96 16.08 12.69
N PRO A 38 2.18 16.60 12.57
CA PRO A 38 3.07 16.30 11.47
C PRO A 38 3.26 14.79 11.30
N ALA A 39 3.40 14.33 10.06
CA ALA A 39 3.74 12.94 9.81
C ALA A 39 5.14 12.66 10.31
N GLY A 40 5.27 11.60 11.09
CA GLY A 40 6.52 11.18 11.69
C GLY A 40 6.32 9.94 12.55
N TYR A 41 7.40 9.50 13.17
CA TYR A 41 7.39 8.41 14.13
C TYR A 41 8.25 8.76 15.34
N VAL A 42 8.01 8.05 16.42
CA VAL A 42 8.75 8.27 17.67
C VAL A 42 9.70 7.09 17.87
N VAL A 43 10.97 7.40 18.09
CA VAL A 43 11.95 6.41 18.56
C VAL A 43 11.97 6.48 20.07
N ALA A 44 11.48 5.40 20.71
CA ALA A 44 11.40 5.31 22.16
C ALA A 44 12.80 5.34 22.81
N THR A 45 12.93 6.03 23.94
CA THR A 45 14.14 5.99 24.77
C THR A 45 14.17 4.67 25.54
N PRO A 46 15.21 3.84 25.39
CA PRO A 46 15.29 2.56 26.06
C PRO A 46 15.19 2.70 27.60
N GLY A 47 14.31 1.90 28.21
CA GLY A 47 14.19 1.84 29.68
C GLY A 47 13.35 2.91 30.35
N LEU A 48 12.77 3.85 29.57
CA LEU A 48 11.84 4.85 30.09
C LEU A 48 10.40 4.57 29.67
N ASP A 49 9.45 4.91 30.53
CA ASP A 49 8.02 4.90 30.23
C ASP A 49 7.68 6.09 29.28
N SER A 50 6.80 5.87 28.31
CA SER A 50 6.34 6.88 27.35
C SER A 50 5.67 8.10 28.01
N PHE A 51 5.20 7.99 29.26
CA PHE A 51 4.71 9.14 30.04
C PHE A 51 5.84 9.94 30.71
N GLN A 52 7.01 9.31 30.93
CA GLN A 52 8.19 9.99 31.47
C GLN A 52 9.02 10.64 30.36
N ASP A 53 9.16 9.93 29.25
CA ASP A 53 9.84 10.38 28.03
C ASP A 53 9.22 9.71 26.79
N PRO A 54 8.50 10.45 25.95
CA PRO A 54 7.90 9.87 24.75
C PRO A 54 8.94 9.43 23.70
N GLY A 55 10.22 9.77 23.89
CA GLY A 55 11.29 9.53 22.93
C GLY A 55 11.48 10.65 21.90
N THR A 56 12.30 10.40 20.90
CA THR A 56 12.63 11.37 19.86
C THR A 56 11.66 11.27 18.70
N PHE A 57 10.97 12.37 18.38
CA PHE A 57 10.10 12.44 17.20
C PHE A 57 10.96 12.67 15.95
N ILE A 58 10.81 11.79 14.97
CA ILE A 58 11.46 11.90 13.66
C ILE A 58 10.37 12.19 12.63
N GLU A 59 10.49 13.35 12.00
CA GLU A 59 9.55 13.83 10.98
C GLU A 59 9.74 13.07 9.66
N LEU A 60 8.64 12.92 8.90
CA LEU A 60 8.64 12.43 7.52
C LEU A 60 8.39 13.60 6.55
N PRO A 61 9.45 14.31 6.12
CA PRO A 61 9.30 15.58 5.39
C PRO A 61 8.53 15.41 4.09
N LEU A 62 8.75 14.33 3.35
CA LEU A 62 8.06 14.06 2.09
C LEU A 62 6.54 13.99 2.28
N VAL A 63 6.07 13.28 3.30
CA VAL A 63 4.64 13.16 3.60
C VAL A 63 4.05 14.53 3.97
N ASN A 64 4.79 15.31 4.76
CA ASN A 64 4.36 16.65 5.16
C ASN A 64 4.35 17.66 4.01
N GLN A 65 5.15 17.46 2.98
CA GLN A 65 5.09 18.23 1.73
C GLN A 65 3.92 17.82 0.84
N ILE A 66 3.58 16.53 0.79
CA ILE A 66 2.51 16.01 -0.06
C ILE A 66 1.12 16.37 0.51
N ARG A 67 0.90 16.21 1.81
CA ARG A 67 -0.41 16.43 2.45
C ARG A 67 -1.11 17.75 2.08
N PRO A 68 -0.49 18.93 2.20
CA PRO A 68 -1.14 20.18 1.84
C PRO A 68 -1.43 20.29 0.34
N ARG A 69 -0.61 19.68 -0.51
CA ARG A 69 -0.84 19.67 -1.96
C ARG A 69 -2.04 18.79 -2.34
N VAL A 70 -2.17 17.60 -1.73
CA VAL A 70 -3.33 16.73 -1.92
C VAL A 70 -4.60 17.40 -1.37
N ALA A 71 -4.52 18.08 -0.23
CA ALA A 71 -5.65 18.83 0.32
C ALA A 71 -6.10 19.97 -0.61
N ALA A 72 -5.17 20.75 -1.16
CA ALA A 72 -5.46 21.79 -2.14
C ALA A 72 -6.05 21.22 -3.44
N TRP A 73 -5.50 20.12 -3.93
CA TRP A 73 -5.98 19.42 -5.12
C TRP A 73 -7.40 18.86 -4.93
N ARG A 74 -7.72 18.31 -3.74
CA ARG A 74 -9.07 17.89 -3.36
C ARG A 74 -10.03 19.09 -3.36
N ALA A 75 -9.64 20.19 -2.71
CA ALA A 75 -10.43 21.42 -2.65
C ALA A 75 -10.71 22.03 -4.04
N ALA A 76 -9.80 21.84 -5.00
CA ALA A 76 -9.96 22.25 -6.40
C ALA A 76 -10.81 21.27 -7.25
N GLY A 77 -11.38 20.20 -6.65
CA GLY A 77 -12.22 19.23 -7.34
C GLY A 77 -11.44 18.25 -8.22
N TYR A 78 -10.22 17.88 -7.82
CA TYR A 78 -9.40 16.83 -8.43
C TYR A 78 -9.02 17.12 -9.90
N PRO A 79 -8.40 18.25 -10.24
CA PRO A 79 -8.04 18.55 -11.61
C PRO A 79 -7.04 17.52 -12.18
N GLY A 80 -7.20 17.15 -13.44
CA GLY A 80 -6.29 16.28 -14.19
C GLY A 80 -6.59 14.78 -14.08
N VAL A 81 -7.52 14.34 -13.25
CA VAL A 81 -7.91 12.93 -13.16
C VAL A 81 -8.81 12.49 -14.31
N SER A 82 -8.83 11.20 -14.59
CA SER A 82 -9.77 10.61 -15.54
C SER A 82 -11.23 10.75 -15.04
N GLY A 83 -12.21 10.69 -15.95
CA GLY A 83 -13.63 10.71 -15.60
C GLY A 83 -14.04 9.54 -14.69
N ILE A 84 -13.40 8.37 -14.82
CA ILE A 84 -13.61 7.22 -13.94
C ILE A 84 -13.06 7.52 -12.54
N THR A 85 -11.85 8.03 -12.46
CA THR A 85 -11.22 8.38 -11.17
C THR A 85 -12.02 9.46 -10.45
N LYS A 86 -12.46 10.49 -11.16
CA LYS A 86 -13.31 11.54 -10.59
C LYS A 86 -14.60 10.97 -9.99
N ARG A 87 -15.28 10.09 -10.74
CA ARG A 87 -16.50 9.43 -10.28
C ARG A 87 -16.27 8.56 -9.04
N LEU A 88 -15.12 7.88 -8.93
CA LEU A 88 -14.77 7.11 -7.73
C LEU A 88 -14.50 8.02 -6.54
N LEU A 89 -13.73 9.09 -6.72
CA LEU A 89 -13.41 10.05 -5.66
C LEU A 89 -14.66 10.75 -5.13
N GLU A 90 -15.58 11.17 -6.01
CA GLU A 90 -16.87 11.74 -5.63
C GLU A 90 -17.72 10.73 -4.86
N HIS A 91 -17.80 9.48 -5.34
CA HIS A 91 -18.54 8.41 -4.68
C HIS A 91 -18.00 8.11 -3.27
N TRP A 92 -16.68 8.06 -3.10
CA TRP A 92 -16.05 7.78 -1.79
C TRP A 92 -16.24 8.88 -0.75
N GLN A 93 -16.59 10.08 -1.18
CA GLN A 93 -16.77 11.25 -0.30
C GLN A 93 -18.24 11.66 -0.12
N ASP A 94 -19.14 11.10 -0.92
CA ASP A 94 -20.55 11.44 -0.86
C ASP A 94 -21.18 10.95 0.46
N PRO A 95 -21.59 11.87 1.34
CA PRO A 95 -22.19 11.50 2.62
C PRO A 95 -23.58 10.88 2.47
N GLU A 96 -24.26 11.10 1.34
CA GLU A 96 -25.62 10.58 1.09
C GLU A 96 -25.61 9.13 0.61
N THR A 97 -24.51 8.69 -0.01
CA THR A 97 -24.37 7.32 -0.54
C THR A 97 -24.22 6.27 0.57
N PHE A 98 -23.81 6.68 1.76
CA PHE A 98 -23.49 5.76 2.86
C PHE A 98 -24.51 5.85 4.00
N GLU A 99 -25.61 5.15 3.94
CA GLU A 99 -26.47 4.91 5.10
C GLU A 99 -25.64 4.19 6.21
N GLY A 100 -24.86 4.96 6.97
CA GLY A 100 -24.11 4.50 8.15
C GLY A 100 -22.70 3.95 7.93
N ARG A 101 -22.16 3.91 6.71
CA ARG A 101 -20.80 3.39 6.43
C ARG A 101 -19.96 4.41 5.66
N ARG A 102 -19.27 5.28 6.38
CA ARG A 102 -18.32 6.25 5.79
C ARG A 102 -16.91 5.65 5.80
N PHE A 103 -16.11 5.99 4.80
CA PHE A 103 -14.70 5.70 4.82
C PHE A 103 -13.96 6.59 5.83
N PHE A 104 -12.95 6.06 6.48
CA PHE A 104 -12.11 6.85 7.35
C PHE A 104 -11.29 7.86 6.56
N PHE A 105 -11.05 9.02 7.15
CA PHE A 105 -10.23 10.06 6.53
C PHE A 105 -8.85 9.52 6.11
N CYS A 106 -8.22 8.68 6.92
CA CYS A 106 -6.93 8.08 6.59
C CYS A 106 -6.97 7.13 5.37
N GLN A 107 -8.11 6.49 5.10
CA GLN A 107 -8.31 5.65 3.91
C GLN A 107 -8.42 6.51 2.65
N LEU A 108 -9.24 7.57 2.72
CA LEU A 108 -9.40 8.53 1.64
C LEU A 108 -8.06 9.23 1.32
N GLU A 109 -7.37 9.74 2.34
CA GLU A 109 -6.07 10.40 2.15
C GLU A 109 -5.03 9.46 1.53
N ALA A 110 -5.00 8.19 1.94
CA ALA A 110 -4.06 7.22 1.39
C ALA A 110 -4.30 7.00 -0.11
N VAL A 111 -5.55 6.70 -0.51
CA VAL A 111 -5.87 6.47 -1.93
C VAL A 111 -5.75 7.74 -2.75
N GLU A 112 -6.18 8.89 -2.25
CA GLU A 112 -6.03 10.19 -2.91
C GLU A 112 -4.56 10.54 -3.16
N THR A 113 -3.68 10.24 -2.21
CA THR A 113 -2.25 10.46 -2.37
C THR A 113 -1.68 9.62 -3.52
N LEU A 114 -2.06 8.33 -3.61
CA LEU A 114 -1.62 7.46 -4.71
C LEU A 114 -2.16 7.95 -6.06
N ILE A 115 -3.42 8.39 -6.10
CA ILE A 115 -4.05 8.95 -7.29
C ILE A 115 -3.36 10.25 -7.70
N TRP A 116 -3.13 11.16 -6.75
CA TRP A 116 -2.45 12.42 -6.99
C TRP A 116 -1.03 12.21 -7.56
N LEU A 117 -0.27 11.29 -6.99
CA LEU A 117 1.07 10.95 -7.48
C LEU A 117 1.05 10.40 -8.92
N THR A 118 -0.06 9.82 -9.35
CA THR A 118 -0.20 9.19 -10.67
C THR A 118 -0.87 10.10 -11.70
N GLU A 119 -1.94 10.82 -11.32
CA GLU A 119 -2.80 11.52 -12.27
C GLU A 119 -2.72 13.05 -12.20
N ALA A 120 -2.29 13.65 -11.08
CA ALA A 120 -2.16 15.10 -10.99
C ALA A 120 -1.15 15.63 -12.02
N ALA A 121 -1.32 16.87 -12.43
CA ALA A 121 -0.43 17.52 -13.40
C ALA A 121 1.02 17.53 -12.91
N ALA A 122 1.98 17.48 -13.82
CA ALA A 122 3.40 17.50 -13.46
C ALA A 122 3.78 18.77 -12.66
N ALA A 123 3.14 19.89 -12.96
CA ALA A 123 3.33 21.15 -12.23
C ALA A 123 2.94 21.04 -10.75
N ASP A 124 1.83 20.33 -10.44
CA ASP A 124 1.36 20.13 -9.06
C ASP A 124 2.32 19.26 -8.25
N ARG A 125 3.05 18.37 -8.92
CA ARG A 125 4.02 17.45 -8.33
C ARG A 125 5.45 17.97 -8.34
N GLN A 126 5.69 19.17 -8.85
CA GLN A 126 7.03 19.74 -8.92
C GLN A 126 7.72 19.79 -7.56
N GLY A 127 8.98 19.32 -7.48
CA GLY A 127 9.78 19.25 -6.26
C GLY A 127 9.38 18.11 -5.30
N ILE A 128 8.48 17.21 -5.71
CA ILE A 128 8.22 15.95 -4.99
C ILE A 128 9.09 14.86 -5.61
N GLU A 129 10.09 14.45 -4.86
CA GLU A 129 11.01 13.39 -5.26
C GLU A 129 10.81 12.18 -4.32
N ILE A 130 10.44 11.06 -4.92
CA ILE A 130 10.28 9.79 -4.19
C ILE A 130 11.47 8.92 -4.51
N ALA A 131 12.28 8.66 -3.50
CA ALA A 131 13.44 7.78 -3.64
C ALA A 131 12.96 6.36 -4.00
N GLY A 132 13.57 5.79 -5.05
CA GLY A 132 13.36 4.40 -5.40
C GLY A 132 14.09 3.46 -4.43
N ASP A 133 13.68 2.21 -4.37
CA ASP A 133 14.32 1.15 -3.59
C ASP A 133 15.52 0.48 -4.31
N GLY A 134 15.96 1.05 -5.43
CA GLY A 134 17.03 0.51 -6.28
C GLY A 134 16.58 -0.60 -7.23
N GLY A 135 15.28 -0.92 -7.29
CA GLY A 135 14.71 -1.90 -8.20
C GLY A 135 14.32 -1.36 -9.57
N ALA A 136 13.93 -2.28 -10.47
CA ALA A 136 13.58 -1.96 -11.85
C ALA A 136 12.13 -1.42 -12.03
N PHE A 137 11.30 -1.47 -10.99
CA PHE A 137 9.92 -0.97 -11.03
C PHE A 137 9.65 -0.06 -9.83
N SER A 138 8.71 0.86 -10.01
CA SER A 138 8.32 1.83 -8.98
C SER A 138 7.57 1.14 -7.84
N ARG A 139 7.93 1.48 -6.60
CA ARG A 139 7.27 1.04 -5.36
C ARG A 139 6.88 2.24 -4.51
N LEU A 140 5.65 2.25 -4.03
CA LEU A 140 5.13 3.26 -3.11
C LEU A 140 4.59 2.57 -1.87
N CYS A 141 4.97 3.04 -0.68
CA CYS A 141 4.49 2.48 0.57
C CYS A 141 3.45 3.39 1.23
N ALA A 142 2.25 2.86 1.43
CA ALA A 142 1.22 3.45 2.26
C ALA A 142 1.35 2.91 3.70
N LYS A 143 1.98 3.68 4.57
CA LYS A 143 2.10 3.34 5.99
C LYS A 143 0.81 3.72 6.71
N MET A 144 0.06 2.71 7.15
CA MET A 144 -1.26 2.87 7.78
C MET A 144 -1.31 2.05 9.06
N ALA A 145 -1.80 2.64 10.14
CA ALA A 145 -1.91 1.96 11.43
C ALA A 145 -2.74 0.66 11.36
N THR A 146 -2.47 -0.26 12.27
CA THR A 146 -3.30 -1.45 12.44
C THR A 146 -4.75 -1.03 12.74
N GLY A 147 -5.72 -1.72 12.12
CA GLY A 147 -7.14 -1.40 12.29
C GLY A 147 -7.66 -0.22 11.48
N SER A 148 -6.80 0.51 10.75
CA SER A 148 -7.23 1.64 9.89
C SER A 148 -7.89 1.23 8.57
N GLY A 149 -8.00 -0.08 8.30
CA GLY A 149 -8.65 -0.61 7.10
C GLY A 149 -7.78 -0.63 5.84
N LYS A 150 -6.50 -1.00 5.95
CA LYS A 150 -5.59 -1.20 4.80
C LYS A 150 -6.24 -1.96 3.64
N THR A 151 -7.00 -3.03 3.94
CA THR A 151 -7.68 -3.85 2.91
C THR A 151 -8.74 -3.07 2.13
N ILE A 152 -9.42 -2.10 2.74
CA ILE A 152 -10.36 -1.19 2.04
C ILE A 152 -9.57 -0.32 1.05
N VAL A 153 -8.44 0.24 1.46
CA VAL A 153 -7.59 1.04 0.56
C VAL A 153 -7.06 0.19 -0.59
N MET A 154 -6.67 -1.06 -0.33
CA MET A 154 -6.29 -2.01 -1.39
C MET A 154 -7.46 -2.23 -2.37
N ALA A 155 -8.69 -2.40 -1.89
CA ALA A 155 -9.88 -2.52 -2.75
C ALA A 155 -10.11 -1.24 -3.58
N MET A 156 -9.96 -0.05 -2.99
CA MET A 156 -10.03 1.22 -3.71
C MET A 156 -8.99 1.32 -4.82
N VAL A 157 -7.75 0.92 -4.54
CA VAL A 157 -6.65 0.90 -5.53
C VAL A 157 -6.92 -0.08 -6.65
N VAL A 158 -7.42 -1.28 -6.36
CA VAL A 158 -7.84 -2.25 -7.39
C VAL A 158 -8.96 -1.68 -8.25
N ALA A 159 -10.00 -1.11 -7.64
CA ALA A 159 -11.12 -0.49 -8.35
C ALA A 159 -10.64 0.64 -9.27
N TRP A 160 -9.81 1.53 -8.75
CA TRP A 160 -9.24 2.63 -9.50
C TRP A 160 -8.46 2.16 -10.74
N HIS A 161 -7.54 1.22 -10.58
CA HIS A 161 -6.73 0.71 -11.70
C HIS A 161 -7.58 -0.07 -12.71
N VAL A 162 -8.38 -1.01 -12.25
CA VAL A 162 -9.16 -1.89 -13.13
C VAL A 162 -10.19 -1.10 -13.94
N LEU A 163 -10.97 -0.25 -13.28
CA LEU A 163 -12.03 0.50 -13.95
C LEU A 163 -11.48 1.50 -14.97
N ASN A 164 -10.38 2.17 -14.67
CA ASN A 164 -9.70 3.05 -15.62
C ASN A 164 -9.16 2.27 -16.82
N LYS A 165 -8.52 1.12 -16.59
CA LYS A 165 -7.98 0.29 -17.67
C LYS A 165 -9.07 -0.30 -18.55
N VAL A 166 -10.21 -0.68 -17.98
CA VAL A 166 -11.36 -1.17 -18.73
C VAL A 166 -12.02 -0.06 -19.56
N ALA A 167 -12.13 1.15 -18.99
CA ALA A 167 -12.71 2.28 -19.69
C ALA A 167 -11.78 2.82 -20.80
N ASN A 168 -10.48 2.80 -20.59
CA ASN A 168 -9.48 3.23 -21.54
C ASN A 168 -8.33 2.22 -21.65
N PRO A 169 -8.46 1.20 -22.51
CA PRO A 169 -7.45 0.14 -22.66
C PRO A 169 -6.06 0.62 -23.10
N GLN A 170 -5.97 1.78 -23.73
CA GLN A 170 -4.70 2.35 -24.19
C GLN A 170 -3.97 3.16 -23.11
N ASP A 171 -4.64 3.51 -22.01
CA ASP A 171 -3.99 4.24 -20.93
C ASP A 171 -2.97 3.34 -20.21
N ARG A 172 -1.70 3.76 -20.33
CA ARG A 172 -0.57 3.00 -19.77
C ARG A 172 -0.37 3.19 -18.28
N ARG A 173 -1.10 4.11 -17.64
CA ARG A 173 -1.03 4.36 -16.20
C ARG A 173 -1.72 3.27 -15.39
N PHE A 174 -2.61 2.49 -16.01
CA PHE A 174 -3.50 1.57 -15.31
C PHE A 174 -3.33 0.12 -15.75
N ALA A 175 -3.68 -0.80 -14.86
CA ALA A 175 -3.66 -2.25 -15.06
C ALA A 175 -5.02 -2.86 -14.70
N LYS A 176 -5.42 -3.93 -15.40
CA LYS A 176 -6.60 -4.74 -15.05
C LYS A 176 -6.25 -6.11 -14.46
N SER A 177 -4.96 -6.40 -14.38
CA SER A 177 -4.43 -7.65 -13.82
C SER A 177 -3.64 -7.32 -12.57
N VAL A 178 -4.10 -7.84 -11.44
CA VAL A 178 -3.59 -7.48 -10.11
C VAL A 178 -3.04 -8.71 -9.41
N LEU A 179 -1.81 -8.63 -8.95
CA LEU A 179 -1.18 -9.62 -8.09
C LEU A 179 -1.14 -9.08 -6.66
N VAL A 180 -1.78 -9.78 -5.73
CA VAL A 180 -1.72 -9.46 -4.30
C VAL A 180 -0.82 -10.48 -3.61
N VAL A 181 0.16 -10.01 -2.85
CA VAL A 181 1.09 -10.86 -2.10
C VAL A 181 0.86 -10.68 -0.61
N ALA A 182 0.60 -11.78 0.07
CA ALA A 182 0.31 -11.83 1.51
C ALA A 182 1.47 -12.45 2.31
N PRO A 183 1.68 -12.04 3.58
CA PRO A 183 2.76 -12.56 4.42
C PRO A 183 2.52 -14.01 4.89
N GLY A 184 1.27 -14.46 4.94
CA GLY A 184 0.93 -15.79 5.45
C GLY A 184 -0.39 -16.32 4.89
N LEU A 185 -0.67 -17.60 5.11
CA LEU A 185 -1.88 -18.27 4.60
C LEU A 185 -3.17 -17.68 5.19
N THR A 186 -3.18 -17.39 6.50
CA THR A 186 -4.33 -16.78 7.17
C THR A 186 -4.66 -15.41 6.58
N VAL A 187 -3.63 -14.58 6.38
CA VAL A 187 -3.79 -13.25 5.76
C VAL A 187 -4.24 -13.39 4.31
N ARG A 188 -3.63 -14.30 3.54
CA ARG A 188 -4.04 -14.59 2.17
C ARG A 188 -5.55 -14.88 2.08
N ASN A 189 -6.06 -15.77 2.95
CA ASN A 189 -7.48 -16.14 2.93
C ASN A 189 -8.38 -14.93 3.27
N ARG A 190 -7.94 -14.04 4.16
CA ARG A 190 -8.66 -12.81 4.48
C ARG A 190 -8.68 -11.81 3.32
N LEU A 191 -7.68 -11.85 2.43
CA LEU A 191 -7.60 -10.97 1.27
C LEU A 191 -8.42 -11.45 0.07
N GLU A 192 -9.03 -12.66 0.11
CA GLU A 192 -9.91 -13.14 -0.99
C GLU A 192 -11.07 -12.18 -1.27
N VAL A 193 -11.49 -11.38 -0.27
CA VAL A 193 -12.46 -10.28 -0.41
C VAL A 193 -12.06 -9.19 -1.43
N LEU A 194 -10.80 -9.19 -1.89
CA LEU A 194 -10.31 -8.31 -2.96
C LEU A 194 -10.62 -8.84 -4.36
N ARG A 195 -11.13 -10.06 -4.49
CA ARG A 195 -11.59 -10.58 -5.79
C ARG A 195 -12.97 -10.05 -6.09
N PRO A 196 -13.19 -9.42 -7.25
CA PRO A 196 -14.51 -8.92 -7.63
C PRO A 196 -15.60 -10.01 -7.77
N GLU A 197 -15.18 -11.26 -8.01
CA GLU A 197 -16.06 -12.42 -8.14
C GLU A 197 -16.38 -13.10 -6.80
N ASP A 198 -15.71 -12.74 -5.71
CA ASP A 198 -15.97 -13.31 -4.38
C ASP A 198 -17.36 -12.82 -3.89
N PRO A 199 -18.22 -13.71 -3.36
CA PRO A 199 -19.53 -13.30 -2.85
C PRO A 199 -19.45 -12.31 -1.67
N ASP A 200 -18.36 -12.34 -0.89
CA ASP A 200 -18.12 -11.45 0.24
C ASP A 200 -17.18 -10.29 -0.13
N ASN A 201 -17.04 -9.98 -1.43
CA ASN A 201 -16.12 -8.96 -1.90
C ASN A 201 -16.38 -7.58 -1.26
N TYR A 202 -15.31 -6.82 -1.06
CA TYR A 202 -15.39 -5.51 -0.43
C TYR A 202 -15.98 -4.43 -1.33
N TYR A 203 -16.01 -4.63 -2.63
CA TYR A 203 -16.55 -3.66 -3.58
C TYR A 203 -18.07 -3.50 -3.43
N ASP A 204 -18.77 -4.61 -3.16
CA ASP A 204 -20.20 -4.63 -2.90
C ASP A 204 -20.50 -4.38 -1.42
N ARG A 205 -19.76 -5.06 -0.51
CA ARG A 205 -20.01 -5.03 0.92
C ARG A 205 -19.83 -3.64 1.55
N PHE A 206 -18.83 -2.90 1.08
CA PHE A 206 -18.52 -1.55 1.58
C PHE A 206 -18.82 -0.46 0.56
N ASP A 207 -19.53 -0.81 -0.51
CA ASP A 207 -19.88 0.11 -1.60
C ASP A 207 -18.67 0.90 -2.13
N VAL A 208 -17.52 0.21 -2.25
CA VAL A 208 -16.28 0.80 -2.79
C VAL A 208 -16.47 1.19 -4.26
N VAL A 209 -17.36 0.50 -4.99
CA VAL A 209 -17.61 0.73 -6.41
C VAL A 209 -19.08 1.03 -6.65
N PRO A 210 -19.41 2.16 -7.29
CA PRO A 210 -20.78 2.48 -7.69
C PRO A 210 -21.42 1.33 -8.45
N ALA A 211 -22.68 1.02 -8.17
CA ALA A 211 -23.41 -0.11 -8.74
C ALA A 211 -23.27 -0.20 -10.28
N ALA A 212 -23.35 0.94 -10.97
CA ALA A 212 -23.21 1.00 -12.43
C ALA A 212 -21.80 0.65 -12.98
N LEU A 213 -20.78 0.52 -12.12
CA LEU A 213 -19.40 0.18 -12.50
C LEU A 213 -19.01 -1.25 -12.10
N ARG A 214 -19.81 -1.96 -11.31
CA ARG A 214 -19.47 -3.29 -10.76
C ARG A 214 -19.23 -4.33 -11.87
N GLU A 215 -20.08 -4.36 -12.91
CA GLU A 215 -19.87 -5.25 -14.06
C GLU A 215 -18.55 -4.98 -14.81
N LYS A 216 -18.15 -3.71 -14.88
CA LYS A 216 -16.83 -3.36 -15.47
C LYS A 216 -15.68 -3.80 -14.59
N LEU A 217 -15.84 -3.74 -13.26
CA LEU A 217 -14.81 -4.21 -12.33
C LEU A 217 -14.55 -5.72 -12.49
N ARG A 218 -15.57 -6.53 -12.74
CA ARG A 218 -15.46 -7.99 -12.97
C ARG A 218 -14.64 -8.37 -14.21
N GLN A 219 -14.31 -7.42 -15.09
CA GLN A 219 -13.37 -7.65 -16.19
C GLN A 219 -11.91 -7.60 -15.74
N GLY A 220 -11.63 -7.15 -14.53
CA GLY A 220 -10.33 -7.26 -13.89
C GLY A 220 -10.09 -8.66 -13.35
N LYS A 221 -8.81 -9.00 -13.19
CA LYS A 221 -8.40 -10.26 -12.58
C LYS A 221 -7.50 -10.00 -11.39
N VAL A 222 -7.87 -10.54 -10.24
CA VAL A 222 -7.11 -10.42 -8.99
C VAL A 222 -6.62 -11.80 -8.57
N ARG A 223 -5.31 -11.98 -8.53
CA ARG A 223 -4.66 -13.20 -8.03
C ARG A 223 -4.00 -12.93 -6.69
N ILE A 224 -4.30 -13.73 -5.70
CA ILE A 224 -3.76 -13.60 -4.35
C ILE A 224 -2.85 -14.78 -4.05
N ILE A 225 -1.61 -14.50 -3.68
CA ILE A 225 -0.62 -15.52 -3.34
C ILE A 225 0.03 -15.23 -1.99
N ASN A 226 0.57 -16.26 -1.38
CA ASN A 226 1.47 -16.11 -0.25
C ASN A 226 2.90 -15.91 -0.77
N TRP A 227 3.71 -15.06 -0.11
CA TRP A 227 5.08 -14.78 -0.55
C TRP A 227 5.98 -16.02 -0.65
N HIS A 228 5.71 -17.07 0.13
CA HIS A 228 6.45 -18.33 0.02
C HIS A 228 6.36 -18.96 -1.38
N LYS A 229 5.30 -18.67 -2.15
CA LYS A 229 5.21 -19.08 -3.54
C LYS A 229 6.21 -18.38 -4.43
N LEU A 230 6.68 -17.18 -4.04
CA LEU A 230 7.71 -16.44 -4.76
C LEU A 230 9.11 -17.03 -4.56
N ASP A 231 9.23 -18.15 -3.82
CA ASP A 231 10.53 -18.82 -3.62
C ASP A 231 11.14 -19.23 -4.96
N TRP A 232 12.42 -18.96 -5.08
CA TRP A 232 13.21 -19.31 -6.25
C TRP A 232 14.60 -19.76 -5.82
N GLN A 233 15.24 -20.59 -6.63
CA GLN A 233 16.59 -21.09 -6.36
C GLN A 233 17.56 -20.48 -7.36
N SER A 234 18.69 -19.97 -6.85
CA SER A 234 19.79 -19.54 -7.70
C SER A 234 20.49 -20.73 -8.34
N ALA A 235 21.22 -20.49 -9.43
CA ALA A 235 22.05 -21.52 -10.07
C ALA A 235 23.04 -22.16 -9.08
N GLU A 236 23.60 -21.36 -8.18
CA GLU A 236 24.51 -21.83 -7.13
C GLU A 236 23.80 -22.74 -6.09
N GLN A 237 22.57 -22.37 -5.69
CA GLN A 237 21.78 -23.18 -4.76
C GLN A 237 21.38 -24.51 -5.38
N ILE A 238 21.05 -24.51 -6.68
CA ILE A 238 20.75 -25.74 -7.44
C ILE A 238 22.00 -26.60 -7.58
N ALA A 239 23.15 -26.01 -7.90
CA ALA A 239 24.41 -26.72 -8.02
C ALA A 239 24.87 -27.37 -6.70
N LYS A 240 24.60 -26.71 -5.55
CA LYS A 240 24.90 -27.25 -4.21
C LYS A 240 23.98 -28.39 -3.78
N LYS A 241 22.73 -28.40 -4.27
CA LYS A 241 21.82 -29.53 -4.09
C LYS A 241 22.23 -30.60 -5.10
N ARG A 242 22.81 -31.71 -4.65
CA ARG A 242 23.08 -32.90 -5.45
C ARG A 242 21.75 -33.53 -5.91
N SER A 243 20.96 -32.77 -6.65
CA SER A 243 19.64 -33.14 -7.14
C SER A 243 19.78 -33.93 -8.45
N VAL A 244 18.99 -34.97 -8.59
CA VAL A 244 18.87 -35.77 -9.81
C VAL A 244 18.28 -34.97 -10.98
N ASP A 245 17.68 -33.82 -10.70
CA ASP A 245 17.05 -32.94 -11.71
C ASP A 245 18.10 -32.07 -12.40
N LYS A 246 18.48 -32.46 -13.62
CA LYS A 246 19.49 -31.79 -14.46
C LYS A 246 18.94 -30.56 -15.22
N ARG A 247 17.69 -30.14 -15.01
CA ARG A 247 17.04 -29.09 -15.80
C ARG A 247 17.53 -27.68 -15.53
N GLY A 248 18.37 -27.46 -14.54
CA GLY A 248 18.88 -26.13 -14.19
C GLY A 248 17.82 -25.17 -13.60
N PRO A 249 18.15 -23.89 -13.38
CA PRO A 249 17.22 -22.90 -12.85
C PRO A 249 16.13 -22.59 -13.89
N LYS A 250 14.88 -22.48 -13.42
CA LYS A 250 13.75 -22.04 -14.27
C LYS A 250 14.06 -20.67 -14.87
N SER A 251 13.75 -20.47 -16.15
CA SER A 251 13.75 -19.13 -16.76
C SER A 251 12.75 -18.20 -16.06
N ASP A 252 12.94 -16.89 -16.16
CA ASP A 252 11.98 -15.92 -15.60
C ASP A 252 10.59 -16.08 -16.22
N GLU A 253 10.52 -16.45 -17.50
CA GLU A 253 9.27 -16.74 -18.21
C GLU A 253 8.55 -17.95 -17.61
N ALA A 254 9.25 -19.08 -17.40
CA ALA A 254 8.66 -20.28 -16.80
C ALA A 254 8.26 -20.02 -15.34
N TYR A 255 9.07 -19.28 -14.60
CA TYR A 255 8.79 -18.86 -13.24
C TYR A 255 7.52 -18.00 -13.17
N ALA A 256 7.46 -16.92 -13.97
CA ALA A 256 6.30 -16.03 -14.00
C ALA A 256 5.02 -16.76 -14.39
N ARG A 257 5.07 -17.67 -15.35
CA ARG A 257 3.91 -18.49 -15.78
C ARG A 257 3.37 -19.33 -14.62
N GLU A 258 4.24 -19.95 -13.85
CA GLU A 258 3.86 -20.77 -12.69
C GLU A 258 3.27 -19.91 -11.57
N MET A 259 3.93 -18.80 -11.23
CA MET A 259 3.50 -17.90 -10.14
C MET A 259 2.17 -17.21 -10.48
N LEU A 260 2.03 -16.75 -11.68
CA LEU A 260 0.88 -15.95 -12.11
C LEU A 260 -0.34 -16.81 -12.47
N GLY A 261 -0.19 -18.09 -12.81
CA GLY A 261 -1.30 -19.00 -13.13
C GLY A 261 -2.26 -18.41 -14.17
N ASP A 262 -3.47 -18.05 -13.75
CA ASP A 262 -4.50 -17.42 -14.60
C ASP A 262 -4.10 -16.01 -15.12
N LEU A 263 -3.14 -15.36 -14.49
CA LEU A 263 -2.53 -14.12 -14.97
C LEU A 263 -1.28 -14.37 -15.85
N ALA A 264 -0.95 -15.61 -16.21
CA ALA A 264 0.31 -15.93 -16.90
C ALA A 264 0.51 -15.19 -18.23
N GLY A 265 -0.56 -14.87 -18.92
CA GLY A 265 -0.54 -14.07 -20.17
C GLY A 265 -0.69 -12.57 -19.97
N ALA A 266 -0.81 -12.09 -18.73
CA ALA A 266 -0.96 -10.67 -18.45
C ALA A 266 0.39 -9.96 -18.49
N HIS A 267 0.37 -8.68 -18.90
CA HIS A 267 1.52 -7.79 -18.90
C HIS A 267 1.20 -6.50 -18.15
N ASN A 268 2.23 -5.84 -17.65
CA ASN A 268 2.12 -4.59 -16.90
C ASN A 268 1.18 -4.73 -15.69
N LEU A 269 1.55 -5.67 -14.80
CA LEU A 269 0.77 -6.01 -13.62
C LEU A 269 0.77 -4.87 -12.59
N LEU A 270 -0.35 -4.71 -11.90
CA LEU A 270 -0.39 -4.04 -10.62
C LEU A 270 -0.02 -5.04 -9.52
N VAL A 271 0.89 -4.68 -8.63
CA VAL A 271 1.26 -5.50 -7.46
C VAL A 271 0.85 -4.77 -6.19
N LEU A 272 0.19 -5.49 -5.28
CA LEU A 272 -0.12 -5.03 -3.94
C LEU A 272 0.53 -5.98 -2.94
N ASN A 273 1.37 -5.46 -2.05
CA ASN A 273 1.98 -6.23 -0.96
C ASN A 273 1.32 -5.86 0.36
N ASP A 274 0.73 -6.82 1.05
CA ASP A 274 0.24 -6.63 2.41
C ASP A 274 1.35 -6.96 3.42
N GLU A 275 1.39 -6.21 4.53
CA GLU A 275 2.46 -6.26 5.55
C GLU A 275 3.87 -6.18 4.91
N ALA A 276 4.05 -5.22 4.02
CA ALA A 276 5.20 -5.08 3.15
C ALA A 276 6.52 -4.74 3.87
N HIS A 277 6.50 -4.54 5.19
CA HIS A 277 7.72 -4.42 5.99
C HIS A 277 8.60 -5.68 5.94
N HIS A 278 8.07 -6.80 5.46
CA HIS A 278 8.81 -8.02 5.14
C HIS A 278 9.44 -7.99 3.73
N ALA A 279 8.95 -7.14 2.84
CA ALA A 279 9.32 -7.10 1.42
C ALA A 279 10.21 -5.89 1.09
N TRP A 280 11.49 -5.94 1.46
CA TRP A 280 12.44 -4.84 1.23
C TRP A 280 13.71 -5.32 0.52
N ARG A 281 14.43 -4.39 -0.12
CA ARG A 281 15.71 -4.71 -0.74
C ARG A 281 16.81 -4.62 0.29
N VAL A 282 17.54 -5.70 0.45
CA VAL A 282 18.66 -5.76 1.38
C VAL A 282 19.79 -4.86 0.85
N PRO A 283 20.20 -3.81 1.60
CA PRO A 283 21.30 -2.95 1.17
C PRO A 283 22.61 -3.74 1.04
N HIS A 284 23.39 -3.40 0.03
CA HIS A 284 24.74 -3.94 -0.09
C HIS A 284 25.69 -3.16 0.82
N GLY A 285 26.36 -3.84 1.74
CA GLY A 285 27.48 -3.29 2.51
C GLY A 285 27.16 -2.65 3.86
N GLU A 286 25.91 -2.48 4.26
CA GLU A 286 25.59 -1.97 5.59
C GLU A 286 25.36 -3.09 6.61
N ALA A 287 25.89 -2.89 7.82
CA ALA A 287 25.68 -3.78 8.96
C ALA A 287 24.31 -3.55 9.60
N VAL A 288 23.22 -3.78 8.86
CA VAL A 288 21.88 -3.75 9.41
C VAL A 288 21.71 -5.01 10.27
N LYS A 289 21.34 -4.84 11.53
CA LYS A 289 21.05 -5.95 12.45
C LYS A 289 19.71 -6.60 12.07
N ILE A 290 19.75 -7.52 11.14
CA ILE A 290 18.62 -8.32 10.68
C ILE A 290 18.94 -9.79 10.85
N THR A 291 17.94 -10.58 11.18
CA THR A 291 18.09 -12.02 11.27
C THR A 291 18.29 -12.64 9.88
N LYS A 292 18.89 -13.84 9.86
CA LYS A 292 19.04 -14.59 8.60
C LYS A 292 17.68 -14.89 7.94
N ALA A 293 16.67 -15.17 8.75
CA ALA A 293 15.31 -15.45 8.28
C ALA A 293 14.67 -14.24 7.59
N GLU A 294 14.73 -13.05 8.22
CA GLU A 294 14.20 -11.81 7.64
C GLU A 294 14.90 -11.44 6.34
N ARG A 295 16.24 -11.62 6.28
CA ARG A 295 16.99 -11.40 5.05
C ARG A 295 16.57 -12.36 3.95
N GLU A 296 16.37 -13.63 4.26
CA GLU A 296 15.93 -14.64 3.30
C GLU A 296 14.53 -14.35 2.78
N GLU A 297 13.59 -14.01 3.67
CA GLU A 297 12.22 -13.64 3.33
C GLU A 297 12.20 -12.42 2.40
N ALA A 298 12.83 -11.32 2.78
CA ALA A 298 12.91 -10.11 1.99
C ALA A 298 13.53 -10.36 0.60
N THR A 299 14.64 -11.13 0.54
CA THR A 299 15.31 -11.46 -0.72
C THR A 299 14.43 -12.30 -1.65
N LYS A 300 13.71 -13.29 -1.11
CA LYS A 300 12.83 -14.16 -1.91
C LYS A 300 11.62 -13.40 -2.42
N TRP A 301 10.97 -12.61 -1.56
CA TRP A 301 9.79 -11.85 -1.92
C TRP A 301 10.11 -10.86 -3.05
N VAL A 302 11.03 -9.95 -2.82
CA VAL A 302 11.39 -8.92 -3.80
C VAL A 302 12.06 -9.52 -5.03
N GLY A 303 12.96 -10.49 -4.87
CA GLY A 303 13.60 -11.17 -5.99
C GLY A 303 12.62 -11.95 -6.86
N GLY A 304 11.56 -12.52 -6.28
CA GLY A 304 10.47 -13.13 -7.03
C GLY A 304 9.68 -12.10 -7.86
N LEU A 305 9.40 -10.93 -7.30
CA LEU A 305 8.78 -9.82 -8.02
C LEU A 305 9.67 -9.30 -9.16
N ASP A 306 10.99 -9.22 -8.94
CA ASP A 306 11.94 -8.83 -9.99
C ASP A 306 11.91 -9.81 -11.17
N ARG A 307 11.79 -11.11 -10.93
CA ARG A 307 11.65 -12.13 -11.97
C ARG A 307 10.35 -11.98 -12.74
N ILE A 308 9.24 -11.74 -12.03
CA ILE A 308 7.94 -11.45 -12.66
C ILE A 308 8.04 -10.18 -13.51
N HIS A 309 8.70 -9.14 -13.00
CA HIS A 309 8.88 -7.88 -13.74
C HIS A 309 9.65 -8.09 -15.05
N ARG A 310 10.76 -8.84 -15.02
CA ARG A 310 11.53 -9.13 -16.25
C ARG A 310 10.72 -9.89 -17.31
N ALA A 311 9.82 -10.77 -16.88
CA ALA A 311 9.02 -11.59 -17.79
C ALA A 311 7.72 -10.90 -18.26
N ARG A 312 7.08 -10.10 -17.40
CA ARG A 312 5.71 -9.58 -17.63
C ARG A 312 5.57 -8.07 -17.47
N GLY A 313 6.52 -7.39 -16.89
CA GLY A 313 6.40 -6.01 -16.46
C GLY A 313 5.51 -5.87 -15.22
N ILE A 314 5.96 -5.05 -14.27
CA ILE A 314 5.16 -4.53 -13.16
C ILE A 314 5.01 -3.04 -13.43
N LEU A 315 3.78 -2.58 -13.56
CA LEU A 315 3.43 -1.19 -13.85
C LEU A 315 3.64 -0.32 -12.61
N GLY A 316 3.19 -0.82 -11.47
CA GLY A 316 3.33 -0.19 -10.17
C GLY A 316 3.21 -1.24 -9.06
N CYS A 317 3.88 -0.97 -7.96
CA CYS A 317 3.84 -1.81 -6.78
C CYS A 317 3.47 -0.94 -5.58
N TYR A 318 2.35 -1.24 -4.95
CA TYR A 318 1.89 -0.53 -3.77
C TYR A 318 2.03 -1.43 -2.54
N ASP A 319 2.80 -0.94 -1.60
CA ASP A 319 3.11 -1.63 -0.35
C ASP A 319 2.22 -1.08 0.76
N PHE A 320 1.63 -1.96 1.53
CA PHE A 320 0.80 -1.61 2.69
C PHE A 320 1.45 -2.18 3.96
N SER A 321 1.69 -1.33 4.93
CA SER A 321 2.29 -1.75 6.20
C SER A 321 1.77 -0.92 7.35
N ALA A 322 1.76 -1.53 8.55
CA ALA A 322 1.47 -0.84 9.81
C ALA A 322 2.74 -0.38 10.53
N THR A 323 3.87 -0.97 10.19
CA THR A 323 5.19 -0.71 10.81
C THR A 323 6.14 0.02 9.90
#